data_7708e32c63ffd90ef0c1ef0b18a36882
#
_entry.id   7708e32c63ffd90ef0c1ef0b18a36882
#
_cell.length_a   1.000
_cell.length_b   1.000
_cell.length_c   1.000
_cell.angle_alpha   90.00
_cell.angle_beta   90.00
_cell.angle_gamma   90.00
#
_symmetry.space_group_name_H-M   'P 1'
#
loop_
_entity.id
_entity.type
_entity.pdbx_description
1 polymer ?
#
loop_
_entity_poly.entity_id
_entity_poly.type
_entity_poly.pdbx_seq_one_letter_code
_entity_poly.pdbx_strand_id
1 'polypeptide(L)' 'MEVRAMNYKNWSLLPKKELNGIAVDYTDPNGQVYSAPFCFYTLEEALNYGKMCIDQSIRSRTGKGVQEVQQRVIG' A
#
# COMPACT_ATOMS: atom_id res chain seq x y z
N MET A 1 18.84 13.14 -3.07
CA MET A 1 18.60 11.73 -3.14
C MET A 1 17.29 11.41 -3.80
N GLU A 2 17.36 10.52 -4.73
CA GLU A 2 16.21 10.18 -5.47
C GLU A 2 15.48 9.03 -4.93
N VAL A 3 14.13 9.04 -5.00
CA VAL A 3 13.36 7.89 -4.64
C VAL A 3 12.69 7.38 -5.90
N ARG A 4 12.62 6.09 -6.02
CA ARG A 4 12.12 5.47 -7.22
C ARG A 4 10.95 4.59 -6.92
N ALA A 5 10.09 4.46 -7.91
CA ALA A 5 9.00 3.52 -7.84
C ALA A 5 9.57 2.11 -7.79
N MET A 6 8.92 1.22 -7.08
CA MET A 6 9.29 -0.18 -7.07
C MET A 6 8.06 -1.03 -7.26
N ASN A 7 8.25 -2.19 -7.79
CA ASN A 7 7.16 -3.12 -8.03
C ASN A 7 6.98 -4.06 -6.86
N TYR A 8 5.72 -4.35 -6.54
CA TYR A 8 5.41 -5.30 -5.50
C TYR A 8 4.12 -5.99 -5.90
N LYS A 9 4.20 -7.26 -6.24
CA LYS A 9 3.05 -8.07 -6.62
C LYS A 9 2.21 -7.40 -7.71
N ASN A 10 2.90 -6.88 -8.71
CA ASN A 10 2.29 -6.20 -9.86
C ASN A 10 1.68 -4.84 -9.54
N TRP A 11 1.93 -4.34 -8.37
CA TRP A 11 1.58 -2.97 -8.01
C TRP A 11 2.84 -2.13 -8.02
N SER A 12 2.68 -0.83 -8.10
CA SER A 12 3.81 0.10 -8.01
C SER A 12 3.75 0.82 -6.69
N LEU A 13 4.90 0.97 -6.05
CA LEU A 13 5.04 1.77 -4.84
C LEU A 13 5.92 2.96 -5.17
N LEU A 14 5.48 4.15 -4.84
CA LEU A 14 6.27 5.36 -5.10
C LEU A 14 6.38 6.17 -3.82
N PRO A 15 7.50 6.07 -3.11
CA PRO A 15 7.71 6.94 -1.96
C PRO A 15 8.09 8.34 -2.42
N LYS A 16 7.67 9.34 -1.66
CA LYS A 16 7.94 10.73 -2.00
C LYS A 16 8.39 11.48 -0.76
N LYS A 17 9.42 12.28 -0.91
CA LYS A 17 9.88 13.09 0.19
C LYS A 17 9.04 14.32 0.31
N GLU A 18 8.53 14.56 1.51
CA GLU A 18 7.71 15.71 1.80
C GLU A 18 8.29 16.47 2.97
N LEU A 19 7.75 17.64 3.24
CA LEU A 19 8.22 18.42 4.37
C LEU A 19 8.04 17.69 5.70
N ASN A 20 6.95 16.96 5.83
CA ASN A 20 6.63 16.29 7.08
C ASN A 20 7.11 14.85 7.15
N GLY A 21 7.88 14.42 6.17
CA GLY A 21 8.36 13.05 6.18
C GLY A 21 8.29 12.43 4.82
N ILE A 22 8.05 11.13 4.78
CA ILE A 22 8.01 10.40 3.53
C ILE A 22 6.60 9.90 3.30
N ALA A 23 6.00 10.33 2.21
CA ALA A 23 4.69 9.85 1.79
C ALA A 23 4.88 8.66 0.86
N VAL A 24 3.85 7.87 0.68
CA VAL A 24 3.92 6.77 -0.27
C VAL A 24 2.62 6.67 -1.03
N ASP A 25 2.74 6.53 -2.33
CA ASP A 25 1.61 6.24 -3.21
C ASP A 25 1.76 4.83 -3.71
N TYR A 26 0.66 4.16 -3.96
CA TYR A 26 0.71 2.84 -4.55
C TYR A 26 -0.37 2.73 -5.62
N THR A 27 -0.02 2.07 -6.71
CA THR A 27 -0.87 2.00 -7.89
C THR A 27 -1.16 0.55 -8.20
N ASP A 28 -2.42 0.23 -8.44
CA ASP A 28 -2.78 -1.15 -8.72
C ASP A 28 -2.55 -1.47 -10.20
N PRO A 29 -2.69 -2.73 -10.60
CA PRO A 29 -2.43 -3.09 -12.00
C PRO A 29 -3.35 -2.42 -12.99
N ASN A 30 -4.47 -1.89 -12.55
CA ASN A 30 -5.39 -1.19 -13.42
C ASN A 30 -5.09 0.30 -13.53
N GLY A 31 -4.05 0.77 -12.84
CA GLY A 31 -3.69 2.17 -12.90
C GLY A 31 -4.33 3.05 -11.86
N GLN A 32 -5.10 2.47 -10.94
CA GLN A 32 -5.73 3.24 -9.89
C GLN A 32 -4.69 3.60 -8.84
N VAL A 33 -4.61 4.87 -8.49
CA VAL A 33 -3.59 5.38 -7.56
C VAL A 33 -4.20 5.59 -6.19
N TYR A 34 -3.47 5.15 -5.17
CA TYR A 34 -3.87 5.33 -3.78
C TYR A 34 -2.73 6.01 -3.04
N SER A 35 -3.05 6.75 -2.00
CA SER A 35 -2.03 7.46 -1.23
C SER A 35 -2.21 7.14 0.24
N ALA A 36 -1.09 7.02 0.95
CA ALA A 36 -1.16 6.86 2.39
C ALA A 36 -1.68 8.15 3.00
N PRO A 37 -2.48 8.07 4.06
CA PRO A 37 -3.09 9.25 4.65
C PRO A 37 -2.13 10.06 5.53
N PHE A 38 -0.91 9.61 5.72
CA PHE A 38 0.06 10.30 6.56
C PHE A 38 1.46 10.01 6.06
N CYS A 39 2.43 10.74 6.61
CA CYS A 39 3.83 10.56 6.25
C CYS A 39 4.55 9.72 7.30
N PHE A 40 5.64 9.13 6.88
CA PHE A 40 6.43 8.26 7.74
C PHE A 40 7.80 8.89 7.97
N TYR A 41 8.48 8.45 9.02
CA TYR A 41 9.80 8.99 9.33
C TYR A 41 10.87 8.39 8.44
N THR A 42 10.72 7.14 8.03
CA THR A 42 11.74 6.47 7.25
C THR A 42 11.15 5.89 5.99
N LEU A 43 12.00 5.69 5.01
CA LEU A 43 11.61 5.07 3.76
C LEU A 43 11.09 3.66 4.00
N GLU A 44 11.75 2.94 4.88
CA GLU A 44 11.33 1.57 5.17
C GLU A 44 9.92 1.50 5.71
N GLU A 45 9.58 2.42 6.62
CA GLU A 45 8.23 2.45 7.17
C GLU A 45 7.20 2.73 6.08
N ALA A 46 7.52 3.68 5.21
CA ALA A 46 6.59 4.04 4.14
C ALA A 46 6.37 2.86 3.20
N LEU A 47 7.44 2.18 2.82
CA LEU A 47 7.32 1.04 1.93
C LEU A 47 6.59 -0.11 2.58
N ASN A 48 6.83 -0.35 3.86
CA ASN A 48 6.14 -1.41 4.57
C ASN A 48 4.64 -1.16 4.65
N TYR A 49 4.27 0.08 4.86
CA TYR A 49 2.86 0.43 4.89
C TYR A 49 2.22 0.20 3.53
N GLY A 50 2.89 0.61 2.47
CA GLY A 50 2.38 0.40 1.12
C GLY A 50 2.20 -1.07 0.80
N LYS A 51 3.19 -1.88 1.17
CA LYS A 51 3.09 -3.31 0.94
C LYS A 51 1.94 -3.94 1.71
N MET A 52 1.74 -3.49 2.95
CA MET A 52 0.64 -3.99 3.74
C MET A 52 -0.70 -3.67 3.10
N CYS A 53 -0.86 -2.45 2.61
CA CYS A 53 -2.08 -2.05 1.96
C CYS A 53 -2.32 -2.83 0.69
N ILE A 54 -1.26 -3.07 -0.07
CA ILE A 54 -1.36 -3.86 -1.29
C ILE A 54 -1.79 -5.28 -0.96
N ASP A 55 -1.18 -5.86 0.06
CA ASP A 55 -1.53 -7.22 0.46
C ASP A 55 -2.98 -7.33 0.87
N GLN A 56 -3.47 -6.35 1.61
CA GLN A 56 -4.87 -6.34 2.01
C GLN A 56 -5.79 -6.21 0.83
N SER A 57 -5.42 -5.38 -0.14
CA SER A 57 -6.23 -5.20 -1.34
C SER A 57 -6.31 -6.49 -2.15
N ILE A 58 -5.17 -7.16 -2.29
CA ILE A 58 -5.14 -8.41 -3.02
C ILE A 58 -5.99 -9.46 -2.33
N ARG A 59 -5.85 -9.56 -1.01
CA ARG A 59 -6.62 -10.52 -0.23
C ARG A 59 -8.11 -10.26 -0.34
N SER A 60 -8.50 -9.01 -0.30
CA SER A 60 -9.90 -8.63 -0.43
C SER A 60 -10.48 -9.08 -1.75
N ARG A 61 -9.71 -8.96 -2.80
CA ARG A 61 -10.21 -9.28 -4.12
C ARG A 61 -10.32 -10.76 -4.38
N THR A 62 -9.32 -11.50 -3.90
CA THR A 62 -9.30 -12.92 -4.21
C THR A 62 -10.06 -13.71 -3.19
N GLY A 63 -10.12 -13.18 -1.99
CA GLY A 63 -10.71 -13.95 -0.94
C GLY A 63 -12.17 -13.90 -0.93
N LYS A 64 -12.70 -13.37 -1.81
CA LYS A 64 -13.98 -13.37 -1.80
C LYS A 64 -14.52 -14.29 -0.99
N GLY A 65 -14.69 -14.28 -0.48
CA GLY A 65 -15.04 -15.10 0.29
C GLY A 65 -14.35 -15.15 1.45
N VAL A 66 -14.07 -15.18 1.70
CA VAL A 66 -13.59 -15.22 2.67
C VAL A 66 -13.62 -14.41 3.55
N GLN A 67 -13.96 -14.16 3.20
CA GLN A 67 -14.26 -13.68 3.84
C GLN A 67 -14.53 -13.27 4.53
N GLU A 68 -14.58 -13.24 4.64
CA GLU A 68 -14.99 -12.89 5.26
C GLU A 68 -15.02 -12.76 5.97
N VAL A 69 -14.92 -12.83 6.12
CA VAL A 69 -15.08 -12.72 6.83
C VAL A 69 -14.91 -12.47 7.53
N GLN A 70 -14.76 -12.29 7.55
CA GLN A 70 -14.73 -12.06 8.09
C GLN A 70 -14.72 -11.68 8.70
N GLN A 71 -14.70 -11.53 8.72
CA GLN A 71 -14.89 -11.19 9.22
C GLN A 71 -14.98 -11.07 9.83
N ARG A 72 -14.87 -11.01 10.00
CA ARG A 72 -15.23 -10.90 10.67
C ARG A 72 -15.28 -10.89 11.38
N VAL A 73 -15.14 -10.91 11.52
CA VAL A 73 -15.37 -10.89 12.26
C VAL A 73 -15.40 -10.85 12.92
N ILE A 74 -15.08 -10.64 12.97
CA ILE A 74 -15.31 -10.62 13.66
C ILE A 74 -15.48 -10.55 14.00
N GLY A 75 -15.31 -10.60 13.96
CA GLY A 75 -15.60 -10.61 14.32
C GLY A 75 -15.66 -10.61 14.55
#